data_417739b508fc499188eca75f36b118fe
#
_entry.id   417739b508fc499188eca75f36b118fe
#
_cell.length_a   1.000
_cell.length_b   1.000
_cell.length_c   1.000
_cell.angle_alpha   90.00
_cell.angle_beta   90.00
_cell.angle_gamma   90.00
#
_symmetry.space_group_name_H-M   'P 1'
#
loop_
_entity.id
_entity.type
_entity.pdbx_description
1 polymer ?
#
loop_
_entity_poly.entity_id
_entity_poly.type
_entity_poly.pdbx_seq_one_letter_code
_entity_poly.pdbx_strand_id
1 'polypeptide(L)'
;MTRQLPAAAFRIAYQLLARLQPHRAAAYTPPGAPTAPSTAPTEHPAPIPRKIWSYWHAVKPDPFVQQCITNWQTQCPDFEIQVLNQQTVRDHVPPTDWPEGFSALNPVKQSDWIRLYLVSRYGGYWLDASVVLTQPLDWLEARQGAEHSEFVGFYLGGYTHDARYPVIENWAFGAPAGGTFVTAWQREFHHALFEVGTQAYLASLQREPSYAALLQGITDPVYLLGHVTAQRVLRRHPNSRLTLSKAEDTAFFYQKAVSWKWYLLYPRLCLVAADPHMAPLVKLRGGERRHFAELMAQHGAPAPHSLWGKACQAAAPLPPAARPAAPH
;
A
#
# COMPACT_ATOMS: atom_id res chain seq x y z
N MET A 1 10.94 2.17 -36.98
CA MET A 1 10.27 0.85 -36.85
C MET A 1 11.13 -0.04 -35.97
N THR A 2 10.92 -0.06 -34.68
CA THR A 2 11.56 -0.99 -33.75
C THR A 2 10.94 -2.36 -33.95
N ARG A 3 11.69 -3.32 -34.50
CA ARG A 3 11.28 -4.72 -34.61
C ARG A 3 11.02 -5.25 -33.20
N GLN A 4 9.77 -5.50 -32.85
CA GLN A 4 9.42 -6.19 -31.61
C GLN A 4 10.01 -7.61 -31.65
N LEU A 5 10.76 -7.98 -30.62
CA LEU A 5 11.24 -9.34 -30.47
C LEU A 5 10.05 -10.31 -30.33
N PRO A 6 10.11 -11.50 -30.95
CA PRO A 6 9.09 -12.52 -30.70
C PRO A 6 8.96 -12.82 -29.20
N ALA A 7 7.74 -13.08 -28.71
CA ALA A 7 7.47 -13.28 -27.28
C ALA A 7 8.39 -14.32 -26.61
N ALA A 8 8.71 -15.41 -27.32
CA ALA A 8 9.64 -16.44 -26.83
C ALA A 8 11.06 -15.90 -26.67
N ALA A 9 11.58 -15.15 -27.66
CA ALA A 9 12.92 -14.55 -27.59
C ALA A 9 13.01 -13.50 -26.49
N PHE A 10 11.96 -12.70 -26.30
CA PHE A 10 11.87 -11.76 -25.19
C PHE A 10 11.94 -12.47 -23.83
N ARG A 11 11.15 -13.54 -23.62
CA ARG A 11 11.16 -14.33 -22.38
C ARG A 11 12.53 -14.92 -22.09
N ILE A 12 13.18 -15.51 -23.11
CA ILE A 12 14.52 -16.07 -22.98
C ILE A 12 15.53 -14.99 -22.60
N ALA A 13 15.51 -13.85 -23.31
CA ALA A 13 16.41 -12.75 -23.03
C ALA A 13 16.25 -12.21 -21.61
N TYR A 14 15.02 -12.06 -21.12
CA TYR A 14 14.75 -11.62 -19.75
C TYR A 14 15.10 -12.66 -18.70
N GLN A 15 14.90 -13.95 -18.97
CA GLN A 15 15.34 -15.03 -18.08
C GLN A 15 16.87 -15.10 -17.99
N LEU A 16 17.57 -14.94 -19.11
CA LEU A 16 19.03 -14.85 -19.13
C LEU A 16 19.53 -13.62 -18.39
N LEU A 17 18.91 -12.46 -18.61
CA LEU A 17 19.23 -11.23 -17.89
C LEU A 17 19.08 -11.41 -16.38
N ALA A 18 18.01 -12.05 -15.94
CA ALA A 18 17.76 -12.32 -14.53
C ALA A 18 18.76 -13.34 -13.92
N ARG A 19 19.30 -14.26 -14.74
CA ARG A 19 20.32 -15.24 -14.32
C ARG A 19 21.73 -14.64 -14.32
N LEU A 20 22.07 -13.83 -15.31
CA LEU A 20 23.39 -13.21 -15.49
C LEU A 20 23.64 -12.04 -14.54
N GLN A 21 22.59 -11.41 -14.05
CA GLN A 21 22.68 -10.50 -12.93
C GLN A 21 22.19 -11.26 -11.69
N PRO A 22 23.07 -11.99 -11.00
CA PRO A 22 22.73 -12.56 -9.72
C PRO A 22 22.50 -11.39 -8.78
N HIS A 23 21.30 -10.84 -8.84
CA HIS A 23 20.77 -10.14 -7.70
C HIS A 23 20.92 -11.18 -6.60
N ARG A 24 21.87 -10.97 -5.71
CA ARG A 24 21.82 -11.59 -4.40
C ARG A 24 20.42 -11.22 -3.93
N ALA A 25 19.49 -12.14 -4.22
CA ALA A 25 18.18 -12.06 -3.65
C ALA A 25 18.45 -12.08 -2.16
N ALA A 26 18.55 -10.93 -1.55
CA ALA A 26 18.53 -10.85 -0.13
C ALA A 26 17.21 -11.57 0.20
N ALA A 27 17.30 -12.76 0.80
CA ALA A 27 16.14 -13.49 1.23
C ALA A 27 15.32 -12.50 2.07
N TYR A 28 14.04 -12.34 1.76
CA TYR A 28 13.18 -11.51 2.56
C TYR A 28 13.25 -12.00 4.00
N THR A 29 13.66 -11.14 4.90
CA THR A 29 13.65 -11.42 6.33
C THR A 29 12.51 -10.58 6.92
N PRO A 30 11.49 -11.21 7.53
CA PRO A 30 10.44 -10.47 8.20
C PRO A 30 11.06 -9.48 9.19
N PRO A 31 10.58 -8.24 9.27
CA PRO A 31 10.98 -7.34 10.35
C PRO A 31 10.77 -8.06 11.68
N GLY A 32 11.75 -7.98 12.57
CA GLY A 32 11.68 -8.61 13.90
C GLY A 32 10.37 -8.26 14.60
N ALA A 33 9.86 -9.17 15.42
CA ALA A 33 8.70 -8.89 16.23
C ALA A 33 8.93 -7.58 17.01
N PRO A 34 7.96 -6.67 17.07
CA PRO A 34 8.12 -5.43 17.82
C PRO A 34 8.46 -5.75 19.26
N THR A 35 9.45 -5.06 19.80
CA THR A 35 9.76 -5.12 21.23
C THR A 35 8.55 -4.52 21.93
N ALA A 36 7.83 -5.32 22.70
CA ALA A 36 6.64 -4.88 23.41
C ALA A 36 6.98 -3.61 24.22
N PRO A 37 6.16 -2.55 24.14
CA PRO A 37 6.35 -1.40 25.00
C PRO A 37 6.22 -1.85 26.47
N SER A 38 7.13 -1.36 27.31
CA SER A 38 7.28 -1.75 28.71
C SER A 38 6.06 -1.47 29.62
N THR A 39 5.05 -0.78 29.11
CA THR A 39 3.79 -0.50 29.82
C THR A 39 2.64 -0.75 28.85
N ALA A 40 1.96 -1.89 29.02
CA ALA A 40 0.73 -2.17 28.28
C ALA A 40 -0.33 -1.11 28.61
N PRO A 41 -0.91 -0.43 27.62
CA PRO A 41 -2.06 0.46 27.86
C PRO A 41 -3.25 -0.38 28.34
N THR A 42 -4.04 0.20 29.24
CA THR A 42 -5.24 -0.43 29.79
C THR A 42 -6.39 -0.57 28.79
N GLU A 43 -6.33 0.13 27.66
CA GLU A 43 -7.37 0.06 26.62
C GLU A 43 -6.78 -0.51 25.33
N HIS A 44 -7.43 -1.56 24.82
CA HIS A 44 -7.15 -2.08 23.49
C HIS A 44 -7.84 -1.19 22.44
N PRO A 45 -7.15 -0.79 21.37
CA PRO A 45 -7.81 -0.09 20.28
C PRO A 45 -8.87 -0.99 19.65
N ALA A 46 -9.92 -0.37 19.10
CA ALA A 46 -10.93 -1.11 18.37
C ALA A 46 -10.30 -1.91 17.22
N PRO A 47 -10.79 -3.14 16.96
CA PRO A 47 -10.27 -3.95 15.86
C PRO A 47 -10.54 -3.26 14.51
N ILE A 48 -9.65 -3.47 13.58
CA ILE A 48 -9.83 -3.00 12.19
C ILE A 48 -10.81 -3.95 11.51
N PRO A 49 -11.92 -3.47 10.93
CA PRO A 49 -12.84 -4.32 10.17
C PRO A 49 -12.13 -5.09 9.06
N ARG A 50 -12.45 -6.36 8.87
CA ARG A 50 -11.93 -7.20 7.77
C ARG A 50 -12.56 -6.81 6.44
N LYS A 51 -12.28 -5.60 6.02
CA LYS A 51 -12.79 -4.97 4.81
C LYS A 51 -11.65 -4.30 4.05
N ILE A 52 -11.54 -4.57 2.75
CA ILE A 52 -10.58 -3.96 1.86
C ILE A 52 -11.32 -2.96 0.96
N TRP A 53 -10.91 -1.72 1.03
CA TRP A 53 -11.34 -0.65 0.14
C TRP A 53 -10.29 -0.40 -0.93
N SER A 54 -10.74 -0.14 -2.15
CA SER A 54 -9.91 0.37 -3.24
C SER A 54 -10.72 1.25 -4.17
N TYR A 55 -10.03 2.04 -5.00
CA TYR A 55 -10.67 2.85 -6.01
C TYR A 55 -9.94 2.73 -7.35
N TRP A 56 -10.70 2.45 -8.39
CA TRP A 56 -10.26 2.51 -9.77
C TRP A 56 -11.25 3.35 -10.56
N HIS A 57 -10.81 4.53 -11.08
CA HIS A 57 -11.70 5.53 -11.65
C HIS A 57 -12.60 4.99 -12.77
N ALA A 58 -12.04 4.19 -13.69
CA ALA A 58 -12.81 3.59 -14.77
C ALA A 58 -13.83 2.56 -14.22
N VAL A 59 -15.02 2.51 -14.81
CA VAL A 59 -16.08 1.57 -14.43
C VAL A 59 -15.62 0.12 -14.56
N LYS A 60 -14.82 -0.17 -15.60
CA LYS A 60 -14.22 -1.49 -15.80
C LYS A 60 -12.71 -1.39 -15.55
N PRO A 61 -12.17 -2.12 -14.58
CA PRO A 61 -10.73 -2.21 -14.37
C PRO A 61 -10.02 -2.79 -15.60
N ASP A 62 -8.80 -2.31 -15.87
CA ASP A 62 -7.96 -2.95 -16.88
C ASP A 62 -7.56 -4.38 -16.45
N PRO A 63 -7.12 -5.25 -17.38
CA PRO A 63 -6.80 -6.65 -17.05
C PRO A 63 -5.75 -6.82 -15.95
N PHE A 64 -4.80 -5.89 -15.85
CA PHE A 64 -3.78 -5.92 -14.81
C PHE A 64 -4.38 -5.62 -13.42
N VAL A 65 -5.21 -4.59 -13.32
CA VAL A 65 -5.91 -4.23 -12.08
C VAL A 65 -6.87 -5.35 -11.67
N GLN A 66 -7.56 -5.96 -12.65
CA GLN A 66 -8.41 -7.12 -12.38
C GLN A 66 -7.62 -8.29 -11.79
N GLN A 67 -6.39 -8.54 -12.23
CA GLN A 67 -5.52 -9.56 -11.62
C GLN A 67 -5.17 -9.23 -10.17
N CYS A 68 -4.90 -7.97 -9.85
CA CYS A 68 -4.67 -7.55 -8.46
C CYS A 68 -5.90 -7.80 -7.58
N ILE A 69 -7.10 -7.45 -8.08
CA ILE A 69 -8.35 -7.69 -7.36
C ILE A 69 -8.58 -9.19 -7.12
N THR A 70 -8.39 -10.02 -8.14
CA THR A 70 -8.50 -11.49 -8.03
C THR A 70 -7.47 -12.04 -7.03
N ASN A 71 -6.26 -11.50 -7.01
CA ASN A 71 -5.24 -11.86 -6.03
C ASN A 71 -5.72 -11.56 -4.59
N TRP A 72 -6.33 -10.40 -4.34
CA TRP A 72 -6.86 -10.08 -3.01
C TRP A 72 -7.98 -11.04 -2.59
N GLN A 73 -8.91 -11.37 -3.50
CA GLN A 73 -9.96 -12.35 -3.26
C GLN A 73 -9.41 -13.74 -2.90
N THR A 74 -8.29 -14.10 -3.54
CA THR A 74 -7.60 -15.36 -3.27
C THR A 74 -6.84 -15.36 -1.95
N GLN A 75 -6.14 -14.28 -1.63
CA GLN A 75 -5.30 -14.18 -0.42
C GLN A 75 -6.12 -13.84 0.84
N CYS A 76 -7.23 -13.14 0.69
CA CYS A 76 -8.06 -12.67 1.79
C CYS A 76 -9.53 -13.08 1.60
N PRO A 77 -9.85 -14.40 1.55
CA PRO A 77 -11.21 -14.89 1.27
C PRO A 77 -12.23 -14.48 2.34
N ASP A 78 -11.78 -14.20 3.56
CA ASP A 78 -12.63 -13.79 4.68
C ASP A 78 -12.79 -12.26 4.80
N PHE A 79 -12.26 -11.49 3.83
CA PHE A 79 -12.41 -10.05 3.78
C PHE A 79 -13.53 -9.64 2.83
N GLU A 80 -14.31 -8.66 3.21
CA GLU A 80 -15.20 -7.96 2.29
C GLU A 80 -14.35 -7.04 1.39
N ILE A 81 -14.33 -7.28 0.07
CA ILE A 81 -13.51 -6.50 -0.87
C ILE A 81 -14.41 -5.58 -1.68
N GLN A 82 -14.24 -4.27 -1.51
CA GLN A 82 -14.98 -3.20 -2.18
C GLN A 82 -14.04 -2.39 -3.09
N VAL A 83 -14.10 -2.67 -4.39
CA VAL A 83 -13.37 -1.88 -5.40
C VAL A 83 -14.34 -0.91 -6.05
N LEU A 84 -14.25 0.34 -5.65
CA LEU A 84 -15.15 1.39 -6.10
C LEU A 84 -14.63 2.04 -7.39
N ASN A 85 -15.55 2.65 -8.14
CA ASN A 85 -15.25 3.45 -9.32
C ASN A 85 -16.00 4.80 -9.25
N GLN A 86 -15.89 5.62 -10.29
CA GLN A 86 -16.53 6.95 -10.35
C GLN A 86 -18.06 6.93 -10.17
N GLN A 87 -18.72 5.79 -10.39
CA GLN A 87 -20.16 5.62 -10.20
C GLN A 87 -20.48 5.10 -8.79
N THR A 88 -19.88 3.94 -8.42
CA THR A 88 -20.21 3.24 -7.19
C THR A 88 -19.66 3.88 -5.91
N VAL A 89 -18.67 4.76 -6.02
CA VAL A 89 -18.19 5.53 -4.86
C VAL A 89 -19.28 6.42 -4.25
N ARG A 90 -20.27 6.80 -5.05
CA ARG A 90 -21.42 7.61 -4.60
C ARG A 90 -22.33 6.87 -3.60
N ASP A 91 -22.31 5.54 -3.60
CA ASP A 91 -23.09 4.72 -2.66
C ASP A 91 -22.47 4.74 -1.24
N HIS A 92 -21.22 5.17 -1.12
CA HIS A 92 -20.46 5.19 0.13
C HIS A 92 -20.13 6.60 0.64
N VAL A 93 -20.39 7.63 -0.16
CA VAL A 93 -20.19 9.04 0.22
C VAL A 93 -21.53 9.75 0.10
N PRO A 94 -22.17 10.13 1.21
CA PRO A 94 -23.43 10.88 1.20
C PRO A 94 -23.30 12.17 0.37
N PRO A 95 -24.39 12.62 -0.29
CA PRO A 95 -24.37 13.85 -1.09
C PRO A 95 -23.86 15.08 -0.34
N THR A 96 -24.11 15.17 0.97
CA THR A 96 -23.68 16.26 1.85
C THR A 96 -22.17 16.28 2.11
N ASP A 97 -21.50 15.16 1.95
CA ASP A 97 -20.07 15.00 2.29
C ASP A 97 -19.17 15.19 1.07
N TRP A 98 -19.75 15.33 -0.14
CA TRP A 98 -18.98 15.59 -1.35
C TRP A 98 -18.41 17.01 -1.33
N PRO A 99 -17.08 17.16 -1.40
CA PRO A 99 -16.49 18.49 -1.45
C PRO A 99 -16.81 19.19 -2.78
N GLU A 100 -17.04 20.47 -2.71
CA GLU A 100 -17.10 21.29 -3.92
C GLU A 100 -15.78 21.18 -4.69
N GLY A 101 -15.85 21.07 -6.02
CA GLY A 101 -14.66 20.91 -6.87
C GLY A 101 -14.08 19.47 -6.95
N PHE A 102 -14.66 18.49 -6.23
CA PHE A 102 -14.16 17.09 -6.27
C PHE A 102 -14.06 16.54 -7.71
N SER A 103 -15.06 16.79 -8.54
CA SER A 103 -15.11 16.30 -9.93
C SER A 103 -14.04 16.93 -10.84
N ALA A 104 -13.50 18.07 -10.47
CA ALA A 104 -12.42 18.74 -11.20
C ALA A 104 -11.03 18.13 -10.89
N LEU A 105 -10.92 17.33 -9.84
CA LEU A 105 -9.66 16.66 -9.49
C LEU A 105 -9.35 15.54 -10.48
N ASN A 106 -8.05 15.34 -10.75
CA ASN A 106 -7.61 14.16 -11.46
C ASN A 106 -7.88 12.88 -10.62
N PRO A 107 -8.00 11.69 -11.28
CA PRO A 107 -8.32 10.45 -10.59
C PRO A 107 -7.39 10.07 -9.43
N VAL A 108 -6.11 10.47 -9.46
CA VAL A 108 -5.16 10.20 -8.39
C VAL A 108 -5.55 10.99 -7.13
N LYS A 109 -5.82 12.30 -7.27
CA LYS A 109 -6.24 13.15 -6.14
C LYS A 109 -7.64 12.78 -5.63
N GLN A 110 -8.53 12.33 -6.52
CA GLN A 110 -9.81 11.75 -6.11
C GLN A 110 -9.59 10.52 -5.22
N SER A 111 -8.73 9.61 -5.65
CA SER A 111 -8.36 8.42 -4.89
C SER A 111 -7.71 8.77 -3.54
N ASP A 112 -6.84 9.80 -3.49
CA ASP A 112 -6.20 10.25 -2.25
C ASP A 112 -7.22 10.73 -1.20
N TRP A 113 -8.28 11.41 -1.63
CA TRP A 113 -9.35 11.84 -0.73
C TRP A 113 -10.28 10.69 -0.34
N ILE A 114 -10.70 9.87 -1.32
CA ILE A 114 -11.61 8.73 -1.09
C ILE A 114 -11.03 7.76 -0.06
N ARG A 115 -9.74 7.42 -0.15
CA ARG A 115 -9.10 6.47 0.77
C ARG A 115 -9.18 6.90 2.22
N LEU A 116 -8.89 8.17 2.48
CA LEU A 116 -8.94 8.73 3.82
C LEU A 116 -10.38 8.85 4.32
N TYR A 117 -11.30 9.28 3.45
CA TYR A 117 -12.71 9.38 3.78
C TYR A 117 -13.30 8.01 4.18
N LEU A 118 -13.11 6.98 3.34
CA LEU A 118 -13.71 5.67 3.58
C LEU A 118 -13.15 5.00 4.84
N VAL A 119 -11.82 5.00 5.00
CA VAL A 119 -11.20 4.35 6.16
C VAL A 119 -11.50 5.11 7.45
N SER A 120 -11.51 6.44 7.45
CA SER A 120 -11.87 7.21 8.65
C SER A 120 -13.33 6.97 9.08
N ARG A 121 -14.24 6.81 8.13
CA ARG A 121 -15.68 6.67 8.41
C ARG A 121 -16.10 5.25 8.72
N TYR A 122 -15.60 4.28 7.94
CA TYR A 122 -16.07 2.89 7.98
C TYR A 122 -15.06 1.92 8.56
N GLY A 123 -13.82 2.35 8.73
CA GLY A 123 -12.71 1.46 9.08
C GLY A 123 -12.34 0.51 7.94
N GLY A 124 -11.44 -0.39 8.23
CA GLY A 124 -10.93 -1.39 7.27
C GLY A 124 -9.57 -1.03 6.72
N TYR A 125 -9.20 -1.70 5.64
CA TYR A 125 -7.91 -1.54 4.97
C TYR A 125 -8.09 -0.85 3.63
N TRP A 126 -7.24 0.10 3.30
CA TRP A 126 -7.08 0.61 1.95
C TRP A 126 -5.95 -0.12 1.25
N LEU A 127 -6.17 -0.54 0.00
CA LEU A 127 -5.14 -1.01 -0.91
C LEU A 127 -5.27 -0.28 -2.25
N ASP A 128 -4.19 0.34 -2.71
CA ASP A 128 -4.14 0.80 -4.11
C ASP A 128 -4.28 -0.37 -5.08
N ALA A 129 -4.98 -0.17 -6.18
CA ALA A 129 -5.28 -1.19 -7.20
C ALA A 129 -4.05 -1.78 -7.93
N SER A 130 -2.84 -1.44 -7.51
CA SER A 130 -1.57 -1.96 -8.00
C SER A 130 -0.75 -2.70 -6.91
N VAL A 131 -1.39 -3.08 -5.83
CA VAL A 131 -0.81 -3.92 -4.77
C VAL A 131 -1.07 -5.38 -5.08
N VAL A 132 -0.04 -6.22 -4.94
CA VAL A 132 -0.12 -7.68 -5.04
C VAL A 132 0.21 -8.26 -3.67
N LEU A 133 -0.69 -9.05 -3.12
CA LEU A 133 -0.50 -9.76 -1.86
C LEU A 133 0.17 -11.10 -2.14
N THR A 134 1.14 -11.47 -1.34
CA THR A 134 1.80 -12.79 -1.37
C THR A 134 1.39 -13.65 -0.18
N GLN A 135 0.68 -13.05 0.77
CA GLN A 135 0.05 -13.69 1.93
C GLN A 135 -1.15 -12.85 2.40
N PRO A 136 -2.07 -13.41 3.20
CA PRO A 136 -3.20 -12.68 3.80
C PRO A 136 -2.77 -11.46 4.62
N LEU A 137 -3.70 -10.51 4.87
CA LEU A 137 -3.42 -9.32 5.67
C LEU A 137 -3.38 -9.58 7.20
N ASP A 138 -3.59 -10.83 7.64
CA ASP A 138 -3.60 -11.21 9.06
C ASP A 138 -2.34 -10.79 9.83
N TRP A 139 -1.20 -10.69 9.14
CA TRP A 139 0.04 -10.20 9.77
C TRP A 139 -0.04 -8.74 10.20
N LEU A 140 -0.83 -7.90 9.50
CA LEU A 140 -1.10 -6.51 9.91
C LEU A 140 -2.01 -6.49 11.14
N GLU A 141 -3.05 -7.34 11.16
CA GLU A 141 -3.94 -7.50 12.32
C GLU A 141 -3.17 -7.96 13.55
N ALA A 142 -2.32 -8.98 13.38
CA ALA A 142 -1.49 -9.49 14.47
C ALA A 142 -0.54 -8.42 15.03
N ARG A 143 0.04 -7.60 14.17
CA ARG A 143 0.89 -6.48 14.60
C ARG A 143 0.10 -5.39 15.29
N GLN A 144 -1.08 -5.02 14.76
CA GLN A 144 -1.97 -4.05 15.41
C GLN A 144 -2.29 -4.46 16.85
N GLY A 145 -2.68 -5.72 17.02
CA GLY A 145 -2.99 -6.26 18.32
C GLY A 145 -1.78 -6.27 19.27
N ALA A 146 -0.63 -6.73 18.79
CA ALA A 146 0.60 -6.79 19.59
C ALA A 146 1.14 -5.42 20.00
N GLU A 147 1.02 -4.42 19.14
CA GLU A 147 1.49 -3.05 19.38
C GLU A 147 0.41 -2.13 19.95
N HIS A 148 -0.82 -2.61 20.13
CA HIS A 148 -1.99 -1.85 20.61
C HIS A 148 -2.16 -0.52 19.84
N SER A 149 -2.07 -0.58 18.51
CA SER A 149 -2.08 0.61 17.66
C SER A 149 -3.46 0.89 17.07
N GLU A 150 -3.74 2.17 16.84
CA GLU A 150 -4.97 2.64 16.18
C GLU A 150 -4.85 2.70 14.64
N PHE A 151 -3.66 2.43 14.11
CA PHE A 151 -3.38 2.53 12.68
C PHE A 151 -2.25 1.59 12.32
N VAL A 152 -2.40 0.90 11.20
CA VAL A 152 -1.34 0.08 10.61
C VAL A 152 -1.03 0.56 9.19
N GLY A 153 0.24 0.55 8.79
CA GLY A 153 0.59 1.02 7.46
C GLY A 153 2.08 0.94 7.16
N PHE A 154 2.52 1.80 6.27
CA PHE A 154 3.88 1.82 5.77
C PHE A 154 4.47 3.23 5.84
N TYR A 155 5.79 3.32 5.87
CA TYR A 155 6.51 4.59 5.81
C TYR A 155 7.72 4.50 4.87
N LEU A 156 8.11 5.63 4.30
CA LEU A 156 9.29 5.76 3.46
C LEU A 156 10.53 6.02 4.32
N GLY A 157 11.38 5.00 4.46
CA GLY A 157 12.63 5.14 5.22
C GLY A 157 13.59 6.15 4.59
N GLY A 158 13.68 6.17 3.25
CA GLY A 158 14.53 7.11 2.53
C GLY A 158 14.08 8.59 2.63
N TYR A 159 12.82 8.84 3.01
CA TYR A 159 12.27 10.19 3.19
C TYR A 159 12.21 10.61 4.67
N THR A 160 12.31 9.64 5.57
CA THR A 160 12.21 9.86 7.03
C THR A 160 13.57 10.24 7.59
N HIS A 161 13.71 11.47 8.06
CA HIS A 161 14.93 11.97 8.74
C HIS A 161 14.78 11.96 10.25
N ASP A 162 13.55 12.05 10.76
CA ASP A 162 13.21 11.96 12.18
C ASP A 162 12.30 10.75 12.42
N ALA A 163 12.81 9.73 13.07
CA ALA A 163 12.09 8.48 13.33
C ALA A 163 10.83 8.66 14.20
N ARG A 164 10.72 9.75 14.94
CA ARG A 164 9.50 10.07 15.71
C ARG A 164 8.34 10.48 14.82
N TYR A 165 8.63 10.95 13.61
CA TYR A 165 7.66 11.44 12.63
C TYR A 165 7.92 10.80 11.26
N PRO A 166 7.71 9.48 11.11
CA PRO A 166 7.97 8.79 9.85
C PRO A 166 7.09 9.35 8.73
N VAL A 167 7.62 9.37 7.51
CA VAL A 167 6.86 9.81 6.32
C VAL A 167 5.94 8.67 5.90
N ILE A 168 4.68 8.75 6.31
CA ILE A 168 3.67 7.70 6.14
C ILE A 168 3.22 7.63 4.69
N GLU A 169 3.17 6.40 4.15
CA GLU A 169 2.61 6.09 2.84
C GLU A 169 1.08 5.99 2.89
N ASN A 170 0.43 6.33 1.78
CA ASN A 170 -1.02 6.35 1.69
C ASN A 170 -1.61 5.29 0.75
N TRP A 171 -0.79 4.45 0.12
CA TRP A 171 -1.23 3.43 -0.84
C TRP A 171 -1.71 2.12 -0.19
N ALA A 172 -1.37 1.85 1.06
CA ALA A 172 -1.92 0.75 1.87
C ALA A 172 -1.84 1.11 3.36
N PHE A 173 -2.95 1.04 4.04
CA PHE A 173 -3.06 1.24 5.49
C PHE A 173 -4.39 0.71 6.01
N GLY A 174 -4.49 0.52 7.30
CA GLY A 174 -5.72 0.13 7.97
C GLY A 174 -5.94 0.90 9.26
N ALA A 175 -7.21 1.15 9.59
CA ALA A 175 -7.61 1.77 10.85
C ALA A 175 -9.05 1.34 11.22
N PRO A 176 -9.42 1.36 12.50
CA PRO A 176 -10.81 1.25 12.92
C PRO A 176 -11.61 2.48 12.48
N ALA A 177 -12.93 2.34 12.36
CA ALA A 177 -13.83 3.47 12.09
C ALA A 177 -13.69 4.53 13.19
N GLY A 178 -13.56 5.79 12.80
CA GLY A 178 -13.36 6.91 13.74
C GLY A 178 -11.99 6.95 14.43
N GLY A 179 -11.02 6.13 13.99
CA GLY A 179 -9.67 6.15 14.54
C GLY A 179 -9.10 7.58 14.55
N THR A 180 -8.47 7.97 15.66
CA THR A 180 -8.08 9.37 15.91
C THR A 180 -7.14 9.90 14.84
N PHE A 181 -6.08 9.15 14.55
CA PHE A 181 -5.08 9.56 13.56
C PHE A 181 -5.67 9.67 12.14
N VAL A 182 -6.36 8.61 11.66
CA VAL A 182 -6.89 8.60 10.28
C VAL A 182 -7.97 9.67 10.09
N THR A 183 -8.78 9.94 11.11
CA THR A 183 -9.81 11.00 11.07
C THR A 183 -9.17 12.38 11.04
N ALA A 184 -8.14 12.62 11.85
CA ALA A 184 -7.40 13.88 11.83
C ALA A 184 -6.67 14.06 10.48
N TRP A 185 -6.11 12.98 9.90
CA TRP A 185 -5.46 13.01 8.60
C TRP A 185 -6.46 13.33 7.49
N GLN A 186 -7.62 12.69 7.48
CA GLN A 186 -8.70 12.97 6.53
C GLN A 186 -9.12 14.45 6.59
N ARG A 187 -9.34 15.01 7.77
CA ARG A 187 -9.72 16.42 7.96
C ARG A 187 -8.64 17.39 7.48
N GLU A 188 -7.38 17.14 7.84
CA GLU A 188 -6.25 17.98 7.42
C GLU A 188 -6.06 17.93 5.89
N PHE A 189 -6.20 16.73 5.28
CA PHE A 189 -6.10 16.58 3.84
C PHE A 189 -7.26 17.27 3.11
N HIS A 190 -8.47 17.13 3.62
CA HIS A 190 -9.66 17.81 3.10
C HIS A 190 -9.48 19.33 3.16
N HIS A 191 -9.08 19.87 4.32
CA HIS A 191 -8.77 21.28 4.50
C HIS A 191 -7.74 21.79 3.49
N ALA A 192 -6.62 21.07 3.36
CA ALA A 192 -5.55 21.44 2.45
C ALA A 192 -5.96 21.42 0.97
N LEU A 193 -6.85 20.49 0.59
CA LEU A 193 -7.22 20.27 -0.81
C LEU A 193 -8.39 21.12 -1.26
N PHE A 194 -9.43 21.29 -0.42
CA PHE A 194 -10.70 21.90 -0.81
C PHE A 194 -11.00 23.24 -0.13
N GLU A 195 -10.70 23.39 1.16
CA GLU A 195 -11.05 24.63 1.86
C GLU A 195 -10.05 25.76 1.59
N VAL A 196 -8.76 25.45 1.61
CA VAL A 196 -7.67 26.42 1.40
C VAL A 196 -7.13 26.34 -0.02
N GLY A 197 -7.06 25.14 -0.58
CA GLY A 197 -6.40 24.82 -1.82
C GLY A 197 -4.90 24.55 -1.63
N THR A 198 -4.39 23.54 -2.39
CA THR A 198 -3.04 22.99 -2.21
C THR A 198 -1.94 24.05 -2.17
N GLN A 199 -1.95 25.01 -3.09
CA GLN A 199 -0.89 26.02 -3.18
C GLN A 199 -0.91 26.98 -1.99
N ALA A 200 -2.09 27.48 -1.61
CA ALA A 200 -2.23 28.40 -0.48
C ALA A 200 -1.92 27.69 0.85
N TYR A 201 -2.32 26.42 0.98
CA TYR A 201 -1.97 25.60 2.13
C TYR A 201 -0.44 25.43 2.28
N LEU A 202 0.26 25.03 1.23
CA LEU A 202 1.72 24.87 1.26
C LEU A 202 2.43 26.20 1.50
N ALA A 203 1.95 27.31 0.91
CA ALA A 203 2.49 28.65 1.18
C ALA A 203 2.29 29.08 2.63
N SER A 204 1.21 28.65 3.29
CA SER A 204 1.02 28.90 4.73
C SER A 204 2.04 28.15 5.57
N LEU A 205 2.34 26.87 5.23
CA LEU A 205 3.32 26.07 5.89
C LEU A 205 4.75 26.61 5.77
N GLN A 206 5.09 27.15 4.57
CA GLN A 206 6.42 27.73 4.32
C GLN A 206 6.76 28.88 5.28
N ARG A 207 5.77 29.54 5.85
CA ARG A 207 5.96 30.61 6.85
C ARG A 207 6.22 30.08 8.26
N GLU A 208 6.01 28.79 8.49
CA GLU A 208 6.26 28.17 9.79
C GLU A 208 7.76 27.84 9.94
N PRO A 209 8.42 28.16 11.09
CA PRO A 209 9.81 27.80 11.32
C PRO A 209 10.07 26.28 11.23
N SER A 210 9.05 25.48 11.46
CA SER A 210 9.10 24.01 11.41
C SER A 210 8.99 23.43 9.99
N TYR A 211 8.81 24.23 8.94
CA TYR A 211 8.52 23.77 7.58
C TYR A 211 9.53 22.75 7.05
N ALA A 212 10.82 23.02 7.17
CA ALA A 212 11.86 22.08 6.70
C ALA A 212 11.80 20.74 7.45
N ALA A 213 11.59 20.78 8.77
CA ALA A 213 11.42 19.59 9.59
C ALA A 213 10.14 18.83 9.27
N LEU A 214 9.07 19.52 8.86
CA LEU A 214 7.80 18.89 8.44
C LEU A 214 7.94 18.20 7.10
N LEU A 215 8.64 18.78 6.14
CA LEU A 215 8.84 18.15 4.83
C LEU A 215 9.79 16.97 4.88
N GLN A 216 10.83 17.02 5.71
CA GLN A 216 11.87 16.00 5.74
C GLN A 216 12.41 15.71 4.30
N GLY A 217 12.32 14.46 3.81
CA GLY A 217 12.72 14.06 2.46
C GLY A 217 11.66 14.27 1.37
N ILE A 218 10.52 14.90 1.68
CA ILE A 218 9.45 15.16 0.69
C ILE A 218 9.90 16.25 -0.28
N THR A 219 10.21 15.87 -1.52
CA THR A 219 10.73 16.78 -2.56
C THR A 219 9.65 17.40 -3.44
N ASP A 220 8.48 16.76 -3.56
CA ASP A 220 7.32 17.28 -4.31
C ASP A 220 6.10 17.35 -3.38
N PRO A 221 5.95 18.41 -2.56
CA PRO A 221 4.86 18.52 -1.61
C PRO A 221 3.49 18.72 -2.26
N VAL A 222 3.41 19.15 -3.52
CA VAL A 222 2.15 19.28 -4.26
C VAL A 222 1.62 17.90 -4.63
N TYR A 223 2.47 17.05 -5.20
CA TYR A 223 2.12 15.67 -5.51
C TYR A 223 1.89 14.85 -4.23
N LEU A 224 2.78 14.99 -3.25
CA LEU A 224 2.77 14.26 -1.97
C LEU A 224 2.00 15.01 -0.86
N LEU A 225 0.97 15.78 -1.21
CA LEU A 225 0.17 16.54 -0.24
C LEU A 225 -0.37 15.64 0.89
N GLY A 226 -0.78 14.41 0.57
CA GLY A 226 -1.21 13.43 1.58
C GLY A 226 -0.13 13.14 2.63
N HIS A 227 1.12 13.00 2.21
CA HIS A 227 2.26 12.78 3.12
C HIS A 227 2.54 14.03 3.96
N VAL A 228 2.45 15.23 3.37
CA VAL A 228 2.64 16.51 4.10
C VAL A 228 1.57 16.68 5.18
N THR A 229 0.32 16.39 4.86
CA THR A 229 -0.78 16.48 5.84
C THR A 229 -0.65 15.42 6.95
N ALA A 230 -0.21 14.19 6.62
CA ALA A 230 0.12 13.18 7.63
C ALA A 230 1.21 13.64 8.57
N GLN A 231 2.29 14.25 8.05
CA GLN A 231 3.37 14.81 8.86
C GLN A 231 2.87 15.91 9.81
N ARG A 232 1.96 16.77 9.35
CA ARG A 232 1.38 17.81 10.20
C ARG A 232 0.51 17.20 11.31
N VAL A 233 -0.29 16.21 10.99
CA VAL A 233 -1.13 15.50 11.97
C VAL A 233 -0.28 14.78 13.01
N LEU A 234 0.75 14.04 12.60
CA LEU A 234 1.67 13.37 13.53
C LEU A 234 2.27 14.33 14.56
N ARG A 235 2.68 15.53 14.14
CA ARG A 235 3.28 16.53 15.03
C ARG A 235 2.27 17.16 15.99
N ARG A 236 1.00 17.24 15.59
CA ARG A 236 -0.10 17.72 16.43
C ARG A 236 -0.66 16.67 17.38
N HIS A 237 -0.49 15.39 17.02
CA HIS A 237 -0.97 14.23 17.77
C HIS A 237 0.20 13.29 18.14
N PRO A 238 1.16 13.73 18.98
CA PRO A 238 2.37 12.95 19.27
C PRO A 238 2.11 11.64 20.02
N ASN A 239 0.91 11.49 20.59
CA ASN A 239 0.49 10.30 21.32
C ASN A 239 -0.22 9.25 20.45
N SER A 240 -0.38 9.51 19.14
CA SER A 240 -0.95 8.51 18.20
C SER A 240 -0.09 7.26 18.16
N ARG A 241 -0.71 6.10 18.34
CA ARG A 241 -0.03 4.82 18.29
C ARG A 241 -0.21 4.19 16.92
N LEU A 242 0.89 4.14 16.18
CA LEU A 242 0.91 3.68 14.79
C LEU A 242 1.86 2.49 14.67
N THR A 243 1.40 1.41 14.05
CA THR A 243 2.22 0.28 13.63
C THR A 243 2.65 0.49 12.19
N LEU A 244 3.89 0.82 11.96
CA LEU A 244 4.41 1.13 10.63
C LEU A 244 5.51 0.18 10.21
N SER A 245 5.38 -0.35 8.98
CA SER A 245 6.42 -1.14 8.31
C SER A 245 7.19 -0.26 7.35
N LYS A 246 8.52 -0.40 7.31
CA LYS A 246 9.33 0.29 6.31
C LYS A 246 9.01 -0.24 4.91
N ALA A 247 8.59 0.64 4.00
CA ALA A 247 8.14 0.26 2.68
C ALA A 247 9.26 -0.41 1.85
N GLU A 248 10.49 0.11 1.95
CA GLU A 248 11.67 -0.43 1.25
C GLU A 248 12.12 -1.80 1.76
N ASP A 249 11.68 -2.20 2.94
CA ASP A 249 12.00 -3.51 3.53
C ASP A 249 10.79 -4.47 3.46
N THR A 250 9.66 -4.03 2.88
CA THR A 250 8.42 -4.80 2.69
C THR A 250 7.92 -4.66 1.25
N ALA A 251 6.99 -3.75 1.01
CA ALA A 251 6.29 -3.58 -0.27
C ALA A 251 7.19 -3.18 -1.46
N PHE A 252 8.30 -2.50 -1.19
CA PHE A 252 9.31 -2.11 -2.18
C PHE A 252 10.60 -2.95 -2.09
N PHE A 253 10.55 -4.08 -1.38
CA PHE A 253 11.71 -4.96 -1.20
C PHE A 253 12.35 -5.36 -2.54
N TYR A 254 11.53 -5.77 -3.51
CA TYR A 254 12.02 -6.21 -4.82
C TYR A 254 12.51 -5.03 -5.68
N GLN A 255 11.86 -3.87 -5.60
CA GLN A 255 12.33 -2.65 -6.25
C GLN A 255 13.71 -2.24 -5.74
N LYS A 256 13.89 -2.23 -4.42
CA LYS A 256 15.19 -1.96 -3.79
C LYS A 256 16.24 -2.97 -4.22
N ALA A 257 15.91 -4.27 -4.23
CA ALA A 257 16.80 -5.34 -4.63
C ALA A 257 17.30 -5.21 -6.08
N VAL A 258 16.48 -4.64 -6.98
CA VAL A 258 16.86 -4.38 -8.38
C VAL A 258 17.28 -2.92 -8.64
N SER A 259 17.63 -2.17 -7.59
CA SER A 259 18.04 -0.75 -7.67
C SER A 259 17.02 0.12 -8.42
N TRP A 260 15.73 -0.13 -8.20
CA TRP A 260 14.57 0.58 -8.77
C TRP A 260 14.46 0.51 -10.30
N LYS A 261 15.16 -0.46 -10.95
CA LYS A 261 15.15 -0.64 -12.40
C LYS A 261 13.95 -1.49 -12.81
N TRP A 262 12.89 -0.86 -13.33
CA TRP A 262 11.64 -1.55 -13.70
C TRP A 262 11.85 -2.72 -14.67
N TYR A 263 12.79 -2.62 -15.60
CA TYR A 263 13.10 -3.68 -16.57
C TYR A 263 13.78 -4.92 -15.94
N LEU A 264 14.33 -4.80 -14.72
CA LEU A 264 14.80 -5.93 -13.93
C LEU A 264 13.72 -6.45 -12.98
N LEU A 265 12.80 -5.57 -12.57
CA LEU A 265 11.70 -5.92 -11.66
C LEU A 265 10.72 -6.88 -12.32
N TYR A 266 10.33 -6.64 -13.58
CA TYR A 266 9.39 -7.50 -14.32
C TYR A 266 9.86 -8.97 -14.37
N PRO A 267 11.08 -9.31 -14.87
CA PRO A 267 11.54 -10.70 -14.87
C PRO A 267 11.65 -11.27 -13.47
N ARG A 268 12.02 -10.46 -12.48
CA ARG A 268 12.11 -10.89 -11.09
C ARG A 268 10.76 -11.33 -10.51
N LEU A 269 9.71 -10.59 -10.80
CA LEU A 269 8.37 -10.88 -10.27
C LEU A 269 7.58 -11.86 -11.13
N CYS A 270 7.81 -11.91 -12.45
CA CYS A 270 6.92 -12.58 -13.38
C CYS A 270 7.53 -13.77 -14.13
N LEU A 271 8.86 -13.91 -14.21
CA LEU A 271 9.49 -14.91 -15.09
C LEU A 271 10.40 -15.90 -14.37
N VAL A 272 11.12 -15.51 -13.33
CA VAL A 272 11.99 -16.39 -12.57
C VAL A 272 11.28 -16.99 -11.37
N ALA A 273 11.80 -18.10 -10.85
CA ALA A 273 11.27 -18.74 -9.66
C ALA A 273 11.22 -17.77 -8.47
N ALA A 274 10.11 -17.78 -7.76
CA ALA A 274 9.97 -17.02 -6.53
C ALA A 274 10.94 -17.53 -5.45
N ASP A 275 11.37 -16.63 -4.57
CA ASP A 275 12.12 -17.00 -3.39
C ASP A 275 11.27 -17.87 -2.43
N PRO A 276 11.90 -18.71 -1.60
CA PRO A 276 11.18 -19.48 -0.59
C PRO A 276 10.39 -18.58 0.38
N HIS A 277 10.97 -17.46 0.76
CA HIS A 277 10.32 -16.43 1.58
C HIS A 277 10.10 -15.16 0.75
N MET A 278 8.83 -14.81 0.55
CA MET A 278 8.42 -13.64 -0.21
C MET A 278 8.08 -12.49 0.74
N ALA A 279 8.37 -11.25 0.33
CA ALA A 279 7.82 -10.09 1.02
C ALA A 279 6.28 -10.18 1.02
N PRO A 280 5.57 -9.76 2.09
CA PRO A 280 4.14 -10.03 2.28
C PRO A 280 3.24 -9.39 1.22
N LEU A 281 3.74 -8.36 0.57
CA LEU A 281 3.07 -7.71 -0.54
C LEU A 281 4.09 -6.98 -1.43
N VAL A 282 3.67 -6.68 -2.65
CA VAL A 282 4.43 -5.85 -3.60
C VAL A 282 3.56 -4.69 -4.05
N LYS A 283 4.06 -3.46 -3.88
CA LYS A 283 3.42 -2.27 -4.44
C LYS A 283 4.11 -1.88 -5.74
N LEU A 284 3.38 -1.84 -6.84
CA LEU A 284 3.90 -1.26 -8.09
C LEU A 284 3.60 0.24 -8.15
N ARG A 285 4.62 1.04 -8.42
CA ARG A 285 4.48 2.48 -8.68
C ARG A 285 3.79 2.70 -10.03
N GLY A 286 3.20 3.87 -10.26
CA GLY A 286 2.42 4.15 -11.46
C GLY A 286 3.14 3.85 -12.79
N GLY A 287 4.43 4.18 -12.90
CA GLY A 287 5.26 3.84 -14.06
C GLY A 287 5.50 2.34 -14.20
N GLU A 288 5.84 1.66 -13.09
CA GLU A 288 6.06 0.20 -13.07
C GLU A 288 4.78 -0.53 -13.49
N ARG A 289 3.63 -0.17 -12.91
CA ARG A 289 2.33 -0.76 -13.24
C ARG A 289 2.04 -0.69 -14.74
N ARG A 290 2.30 0.46 -15.38
CA ARG A 290 2.08 0.65 -16.82
C ARG A 290 2.94 -0.33 -17.62
N HIS A 291 4.24 -0.39 -17.34
CA HIS A 291 5.14 -1.33 -18.02
C HIS A 291 4.78 -2.80 -17.78
N PHE A 292 4.36 -3.15 -16.56
CA PHE A 292 3.89 -4.51 -16.27
C PHE A 292 2.64 -4.87 -17.08
N ALA A 293 1.65 -3.98 -17.15
CA ALA A 293 0.45 -4.18 -17.95
C ALA A 293 0.78 -4.37 -19.44
N GLU A 294 1.65 -3.53 -19.99
CA GLU A 294 2.13 -3.62 -21.38
C GLU A 294 2.86 -4.94 -21.65
N LEU A 295 3.79 -5.34 -20.77
CA LEU A 295 4.58 -6.55 -20.93
C LEU A 295 3.72 -7.81 -20.78
N MET A 296 2.74 -7.83 -19.87
CA MET A 296 1.81 -8.94 -19.74
C MET A 296 0.89 -9.06 -20.97
N ALA A 297 0.42 -7.95 -21.52
CA ALA A 297 -0.39 -7.94 -22.73
C ALA A 297 0.39 -8.47 -23.94
N GLN A 298 1.69 -8.13 -24.06
CA GLN A 298 2.54 -8.53 -25.18
C GLN A 298 3.09 -9.96 -25.04
N HIS A 299 3.41 -10.42 -23.84
CA HIS A 299 4.20 -11.63 -23.59
C HIS A 299 3.44 -12.70 -22.82
N GLY A 300 2.16 -12.44 -22.50
CA GLY A 300 1.26 -13.38 -21.82
C GLY A 300 1.45 -13.43 -20.30
N ALA A 301 0.75 -14.36 -19.65
CA ALA A 301 0.68 -14.51 -18.22
C ALA A 301 2.07 -14.75 -17.57
N PRO A 302 2.26 -14.32 -16.31
CA PRO A 302 3.44 -14.63 -15.52
C PRO A 302 3.68 -16.15 -15.43
N ALA A 303 4.95 -16.54 -15.29
CA ALA A 303 5.31 -17.94 -15.11
C ALA A 303 4.71 -18.49 -13.79
N PRO A 304 4.10 -19.68 -13.78
CA PRO A 304 3.40 -20.20 -12.59
C PRO A 304 4.30 -20.31 -11.34
N HIS A 305 5.58 -20.54 -11.51
CA HIS A 305 6.58 -20.65 -10.44
C HIS A 305 7.16 -19.31 -9.99
N SER A 306 6.82 -18.22 -10.68
CA SER A 306 7.25 -16.87 -10.32
C SER A 306 6.49 -16.35 -9.10
N LEU A 307 6.97 -15.23 -8.51
CA LEU A 307 6.28 -14.60 -7.39
C LEU A 307 4.83 -14.25 -7.76
N TRP A 308 4.64 -13.58 -8.89
CA TRP A 308 3.31 -13.18 -9.37
C TRP A 308 2.44 -14.39 -9.68
N GLY A 309 3.01 -15.40 -10.36
CA GLY A 309 2.29 -16.64 -10.65
C GLY A 309 1.81 -17.35 -9.37
N LYS A 310 2.66 -17.46 -8.36
CA LYS A 310 2.29 -18.03 -7.05
C LYS A 310 1.26 -17.18 -6.30
N ALA A 311 1.43 -15.86 -6.29
CA ALA A 311 0.49 -14.96 -5.63
C ALA A 311 -0.92 -15.01 -6.20
N CYS A 312 -1.06 -15.34 -7.49
CA CYS A 312 -2.36 -15.52 -8.16
C CYS A 312 -2.93 -16.95 -8.05
N GLN A 313 -2.20 -17.90 -7.46
CA GLN A 313 -2.73 -19.23 -7.15
C GLN A 313 -3.42 -19.20 -5.80
N ALA A 314 -4.49 -20.01 -5.64
CA ALA A 314 -5.16 -20.14 -4.36
C ALA A 314 -4.15 -20.53 -3.27
N ALA A 315 -4.19 -19.84 -2.14
CA ALA A 315 -3.42 -20.27 -0.98
C ALA A 315 -3.85 -21.70 -0.62
N ALA A 316 -2.89 -22.61 -0.43
CA ALA A 316 -3.23 -23.92 0.14
C ALA A 316 -3.89 -23.69 1.50
N PRO A 317 -5.00 -24.38 1.81
CA PRO A 317 -5.63 -24.24 3.12
C PRO A 317 -4.59 -24.51 4.21
N LEU A 318 -4.50 -23.60 5.17
CA LEU A 318 -3.66 -23.79 6.34
C LEU A 318 -3.99 -25.14 6.98
N PRO A 319 -3.02 -25.96 7.37
CA PRO A 319 -3.29 -27.18 8.11
C PRO A 319 -4.07 -26.78 9.38
N PRO A 320 -5.11 -27.54 9.75
CA PRO A 320 -5.91 -27.23 10.92
C PRO A 320 -4.98 -27.10 12.13
N ALA A 321 -5.14 -26.01 12.87
CA ALA A 321 -4.36 -25.77 14.09
C ALA A 321 -4.45 -27.02 14.96
N ALA A 322 -3.31 -27.57 15.37
CA ALA A 322 -3.25 -28.71 16.24
C ALA A 322 -4.08 -28.38 17.50
N ARG A 323 -5.15 -29.15 17.75
CA ARG A 323 -5.93 -29.02 18.98
C ARG A 323 -4.98 -29.22 20.16
N PRO A 324 -4.98 -28.34 21.15
CA PRO A 324 -4.23 -28.59 22.37
C PRO A 324 -4.66 -29.93 22.94
N ALA A 325 -3.70 -30.79 23.28
CA ALA A 325 -3.96 -32.07 23.93
C ALA A 325 -4.72 -31.80 25.21
N ALA A 326 -5.82 -32.54 25.40
CA ALA A 326 -6.60 -32.50 26.64
C ALA A 326 -5.69 -32.88 27.82
N PRO A 327 -5.75 -32.17 28.94
CA PRO A 327 -5.01 -32.56 30.14
C PRO A 327 -5.53 -33.90 30.64
N HIS A 328 -4.62 -34.82 30.90
CA HIS A 328 -4.88 -36.13 31.58
C HIS A 328 -5.18 -35.93 33.07
#